data_ec89e7f345510c50b9009932f82c069d
#
_entry.id   ec89e7f345510c50b9009932f82c069d
#
_cell.length_a   1.000
_cell.length_b   1.000
_cell.length_c   1.000
_cell.angle_alpha   90.00
_cell.angle_beta   90.00
_cell.angle_gamma   90.00
#
_symmetry.space_group_name_H-M   'P 1'
#
loop_
_entity.id
_entity.type
_entity.pdbx_description
1 polymer ?
#
loop_
_entity_poly.entity_id
_entity_poly.type
_entity_poly.pdbx_seq_one_letter_code
_entity_poly.pdbx_strand_id
1 'polypeptide(L)'
;MITRKSIEEVLQVSKIEEVVGDYVNLRRRGVNLIGLCPFHDEKTPSFTVSPAKNIFKCFGCSKGGDPVGFVMEHESLNYIEAIRYLAQKYNITLEETALTNQEKELRTAVDSMYIVNSFAKDHFVHNLWSREEGKHIGLSYFKERGFRDFIIEKFELGYAVDDRDDFLETATKKQLNIDLCKTMGLISASGHDFFRARVMFPIHGVSGKVVGFGGRTLSSDKKIPKYINSIESDIYNKRNVLYGLFFAKEPIRKHDECILVEGYTDVISLHQGEITNVVAASGTSLTHEQIKLIKRYTANIKIIFDGDPAGIKAALRGLDMVLEADMNVKLVLLPDKEDPDSFLSSNGTEKFLEYLKKNEEDFVFFKTRVLLEDTGNDPIKKAGALKSIVSSISKISDSIKRALYIRQCAIMPV
;
A
#
# COMPACT_ATOMS: atom_id res chain seq x y z
N MET A 1 -22.77 -13.10 9.88
CA MET A 1 -21.43 -13.26 10.50
C MET A 1 -21.34 -14.66 11.11
N ILE A 2 -20.19 -15.34 11.02
CA ILE A 2 -20.01 -16.63 11.70
C ILE A 2 -20.15 -16.38 13.21
N THR A 3 -20.93 -17.21 13.91
CA THR A 3 -21.12 -17.05 15.36
C THR A 3 -19.80 -17.29 16.09
N ARG A 4 -19.62 -16.63 17.24
CA ARG A 4 -18.43 -16.82 18.08
C ARG A 4 -18.26 -18.29 18.51
N LYS A 5 -19.38 -18.97 18.79
CA LYS A 5 -19.42 -20.39 19.14
C LYS A 5 -18.82 -21.25 18.02
N SER A 6 -19.26 -21.05 16.76
CA SER A 6 -18.71 -21.80 15.62
C SER A 6 -17.23 -21.51 15.36
N ILE A 7 -16.79 -20.27 15.59
CA ILE A 7 -15.36 -19.92 15.48
C ILE A 7 -14.56 -20.68 16.56
N GLU A 8 -15.01 -20.65 17.81
CA GLU A 8 -14.37 -21.37 18.93
C GLU A 8 -14.33 -22.90 18.68
N GLU A 9 -15.38 -23.46 18.10
CA GLU A 9 -15.44 -24.89 17.73
C GLU A 9 -14.40 -25.23 16.67
N VAL A 10 -14.28 -24.41 15.60
CA VAL A 10 -13.26 -24.61 14.56
C VAL A 10 -11.86 -24.53 15.15
N LEU A 11 -11.60 -23.55 16.02
CA LEU A 11 -10.29 -23.35 16.66
C LEU A 11 -9.91 -24.53 17.56
N GLN A 12 -10.88 -25.08 18.31
CA GLN A 12 -10.66 -26.25 19.22
C GLN A 12 -10.31 -27.54 18.47
N VAL A 13 -10.96 -27.78 17.32
CA VAL A 13 -10.75 -28.98 16.53
C VAL A 13 -9.53 -28.91 15.63
N SER A 14 -9.15 -27.71 15.20
CA SER A 14 -8.03 -27.49 14.26
C SER A 14 -6.69 -27.80 14.90
N LYS A 15 -6.05 -28.91 14.50
CA LYS A 15 -4.72 -29.29 14.96
C LYS A 15 -3.66 -28.85 13.96
N ILE A 16 -2.65 -28.17 14.46
CA ILE A 16 -1.58 -27.59 13.61
C ILE A 16 -0.85 -28.65 12.79
N GLU A 17 -0.59 -29.82 13.37
CA GLU A 17 0.09 -30.90 12.67
C GLU A 17 -0.73 -31.49 11.51
N GLU A 18 -2.06 -31.52 11.63
CA GLU A 18 -2.96 -32.00 10.58
C GLU A 18 -3.12 -30.96 9.47
N VAL A 19 -3.20 -29.66 9.85
CA VAL A 19 -3.35 -28.55 8.90
C VAL A 19 -2.06 -28.37 8.11
N VAL A 20 -0.92 -28.33 8.77
CA VAL A 20 0.38 -28.21 8.13
C VAL A 20 0.75 -29.46 7.34
N GLY A 21 0.36 -30.63 7.82
CA GLY A 21 0.66 -31.90 7.18
C GLY A 21 0.08 -32.06 5.77
N ASP A 22 -0.97 -31.31 5.41
CA ASP A 22 -1.50 -31.28 4.05
C ASP A 22 -0.53 -30.67 3.05
N TYR A 23 0.40 -29.81 3.50
CA TYR A 23 1.27 -29.00 2.66
C TYR A 23 2.76 -29.29 2.83
N VAL A 24 3.14 -29.78 4.03
CA VAL A 24 4.54 -29.95 4.42
C VAL A 24 4.77 -31.39 4.88
N ASN A 25 5.78 -32.03 4.31
CA ASN A 25 6.19 -33.35 4.77
C ASN A 25 6.92 -33.22 6.12
N LEU A 26 6.18 -33.50 7.21
CA LEU A 26 6.66 -33.34 8.58
C LEU A 26 7.35 -34.64 9.09
N ARG A 27 8.50 -34.47 9.73
CA ARG A 27 9.24 -35.56 10.40
C ARG A 27 9.32 -35.30 11.90
N ARG A 28 9.24 -36.36 12.71
CA ARG A 28 9.29 -36.23 14.16
C ARG A 28 10.71 -35.86 14.64
N ARG A 29 10.77 -34.84 15.51
CA ARG A 29 12.00 -34.42 16.19
C ARG A 29 11.70 -34.15 17.67
N GLY A 30 11.86 -35.19 18.51
CA GLY A 30 11.45 -35.15 19.91
C GLY A 30 9.93 -35.01 20.05
N VAL A 31 9.49 -34.00 20.79
CA VAL A 31 8.07 -33.68 21.02
C VAL A 31 7.44 -32.81 19.89
N ASN A 32 8.27 -32.32 18.99
CA ASN A 32 7.84 -31.47 17.86
C ASN A 32 7.98 -32.22 16.53
N LEU A 33 7.41 -31.59 15.48
CA LEU A 33 7.60 -32.00 14.10
C LEU A 33 8.43 -30.95 13.36
N ILE A 34 9.22 -31.37 12.36
CA ILE A 34 10.06 -30.49 11.57
C ILE A 34 9.90 -30.80 10.08
N GLY A 35 9.92 -29.76 9.24
CA GLY A 35 9.86 -29.88 7.77
C GLY A 35 10.55 -28.72 7.08
N LEU A 36 10.54 -28.72 5.74
CA LEU A 36 10.95 -27.58 4.95
C LEU A 36 9.84 -26.51 5.01
N CYS A 37 10.25 -25.26 5.09
CA CYS A 37 9.30 -24.16 5.21
C CYS A 37 8.53 -23.94 3.90
N PRO A 38 7.18 -23.85 3.92
CA PRO A 38 6.40 -23.55 2.72
C PRO A 38 6.41 -22.06 2.35
N PHE A 39 7.01 -21.18 3.16
CA PHE A 39 6.98 -19.74 2.99
C PHE A 39 8.30 -19.14 2.49
N HIS A 40 9.38 -19.92 2.40
CA HIS A 40 10.65 -19.51 1.82
C HIS A 40 11.45 -20.75 1.37
N ASP A 41 12.33 -20.58 0.41
CA ASP A 41 13.18 -21.65 -0.10
C ASP A 41 14.31 -21.98 0.90
N GLU A 42 14.41 -23.25 1.30
CA GLU A 42 15.48 -23.76 2.16
C GLU A 42 15.82 -25.20 1.83
N LYS A 43 17.09 -25.55 2.02
CA LYS A 43 17.58 -26.93 1.84
C LYS A 43 17.61 -27.71 3.15
N THR A 44 17.66 -27.03 4.28
CA THR A 44 17.75 -27.60 5.62
C THR A 44 16.49 -27.25 6.39
N PRO A 45 15.75 -28.23 6.94
CA PRO A 45 14.51 -27.97 7.63
C PRO A 45 14.65 -27.01 8.82
N SER A 46 13.99 -25.89 8.78
CA SER A 46 13.89 -24.90 9.87
C SER A 46 12.47 -24.64 10.36
N PHE A 47 11.48 -25.24 9.69
CA PHE A 47 10.07 -25.09 10.03
C PHE A 47 9.66 -26.12 11.09
N THR A 48 9.28 -25.65 12.26
CA THR A 48 8.94 -26.49 13.42
C THR A 48 7.48 -26.36 13.76
N VAL A 49 6.81 -27.47 13.97
CA VAL A 49 5.42 -27.58 14.42
C VAL A 49 5.40 -28.17 15.83
N SER A 50 4.70 -27.51 16.75
CA SER A 50 4.53 -27.94 18.13
C SER A 50 3.08 -28.37 18.38
N PRO A 51 2.74 -29.70 18.33
CA PRO A 51 1.39 -30.17 18.58
C PRO A 51 0.89 -29.76 19.97
N ALA A 52 1.75 -29.87 20.99
CA ALA A 52 1.38 -29.56 22.38
C ALA A 52 0.96 -28.09 22.58
N LYS A 53 1.49 -27.17 21.75
CA LYS A 53 1.15 -25.73 21.80
C LYS A 53 0.17 -25.32 20.71
N ASN A 54 -0.14 -26.21 19.79
CA ASN A 54 -0.94 -25.98 18.60
C ASN A 54 -0.45 -24.80 17.74
N ILE A 55 0.89 -24.67 17.56
CA ILE A 55 1.52 -23.59 16.81
C ILE A 55 2.63 -24.12 15.89
N PHE A 56 2.94 -23.33 14.85
CA PHE A 56 4.15 -23.50 14.07
C PHE A 56 5.11 -22.31 14.25
N LYS A 57 6.38 -22.52 13.99
CA LYS A 57 7.42 -21.49 13.92
C LYS A 57 8.50 -21.89 12.93
N CYS A 58 8.79 -21.03 11.96
CA CYS A 58 9.97 -21.14 11.12
C CYS A 58 11.12 -20.34 11.74
N PHE A 59 12.26 -20.98 11.94
CA PHE A 59 13.46 -20.32 12.47
C PHE A 59 14.32 -19.70 11.34
N GLY A 60 14.00 -19.98 10.06
CA GLY A 60 14.63 -19.35 8.90
C GLY A 60 14.01 -17.98 8.58
N CYS A 61 12.72 -17.94 8.30
CA CYS A 61 12.01 -16.70 7.91
C CYS A 61 11.22 -16.03 9.06
N SER A 62 11.31 -16.56 10.27
CA SER A 62 10.62 -16.05 11.47
C SER A 62 9.08 -16.09 11.45
N LYS A 63 8.43 -16.60 10.39
CA LYS A 63 6.97 -16.79 10.36
C LYS A 63 6.53 -17.80 11.43
N GLY A 64 5.38 -17.54 12.04
CA GLY A 64 4.80 -18.43 13.07
C GLY A 64 3.37 -18.03 13.38
N GLY A 65 2.60 -18.98 13.91
CA GLY A 65 1.19 -18.78 14.23
C GLY A 65 0.49 -20.07 14.65
N ASP A 66 -0.81 -19.98 14.76
CA ASP A 66 -1.75 -21.08 15.00
C ASP A 66 -2.25 -21.68 13.66
N PRO A 67 -3.15 -22.71 13.67
CA PRO A 67 -3.70 -23.29 12.44
C PRO A 67 -4.37 -22.28 11.51
N VAL A 68 -5.10 -21.29 12.05
CA VAL A 68 -5.77 -20.28 11.26
C VAL A 68 -4.74 -19.35 10.62
N GLY A 69 -3.75 -18.91 11.39
CA GLY A 69 -2.65 -18.09 10.90
C GLY A 69 -1.84 -18.78 9.79
N PHE A 70 -1.65 -20.12 9.90
CA PHE A 70 -1.01 -20.90 8.85
C PHE A 70 -1.80 -20.87 7.54
N VAL A 71 -3.11 -21.14 7.61
CA VAL A 71 -3.99 -21.13 6.42
C VAL A 71 -4.09 -19.73 5.82
N MET A 72 -4.22 -18.69 6.64
CA MET A 72 -4.21 -17.30 6.17
C MET A 72 -2.96 -16.97 5.37
N GLU A 73 -1.79 -17.38 5.87
CA GLU A 73 -0.50 -17.10 5.22
C GLU A 73 -0.25 -17.96 3.98
N HIS A 74 -0.64 -19.25 4.02
CA HIS A 74 -0.37 -20.18 2.93
C HIS A 74 -1.34 -20.00 1.76
N GLU A 75 -2.63 -19.89 2.05
CA GLU A 75 -3.69 -19.77 1.04
C GLU A 75 -4.01 -18.30 0.69
N SER A 76 -3.32 -17.34 1.30
CA SER A 76 -3.58 -15.89 1.13
C SER A 76 -5.03 -15.50 1.47
N LEU A 77 -5.62 -16.16 2.44
CA LEU A 77 -7.00 -15.96 2.88
C LEU A 77 -7.08 -14.92 4.02
N ASN A 78 -8.23 -14.23 4.11
CA ASN A 78 -8.53 -13.47 5.32
C ASN A 78 -9.00 -14.39 6.46
N TYR A 79 -9.12 -13.85 7.68
CA TYR A 79 -9.46 -14.62 8.86
C TYR A 79 -10.78 -15.42 8.72
N ILE A 80 -11.82 -14.79 8.17
CA ILE A 80 -13.14 -15.44 7.99
C ILE A 80 -13.08 -16.54 6.92
N GLU A 81 -12.33 -16.29 5.84
CA GLU A 81 -12.11 -17.29 4.79
C GLU A 81 -11.31 -18.49 5.33
N ALA A 82 -10.28 -18.24 6.15
CA ALA A 82 -9.51 -19.30 6.79
C ALA A 82 -10.36 -20.14 7.79
N ILE A 83 -11.24 -19.48 8.55
CA ILE A 83 -12.21 -20.19 9.42
C ILE A 83 -13.16 -21.07 8.58
N ARG A 84 -13.67 -20.57 7.44
CA ARG A 84 -14.51 -21.38 6.53
C ARG A 84 -13.76 -22.57 5.93
N TYR A 85 -12.52 -22.35 5.52
CA TYR A 85 -11.65 -23.39 4.99
C TYR A 85 -11.43 -24.52 6.02
N LEU A 86 -11.08 -24.16 7.26
CA LEU A 86 -10.89 -25.11 8.34
C LEU A 86 -12.20 -25.81 8.73
N ALA A 87 -13.31 -25.08 8.78
CA ALA A 87 -14.62 -25.67 9.02
C ALA A 87 -14.99 -26.76 7.98
N GLN A 88 -14.69 -26.47 6.70
CA GLN A 88 -14.89 -27.46 5.62
C GLN A 88 -13.97 -28.66 5.79
N LYS A 89 -12.68 -28.45 6.10
CA LYS A 89 -11.71 -29.54 6.35
C LYS A 89 -12.17 -30.47 7.47
N TYR A 90 -12.70 -29.92 8.56
CA TYR A 90 -13.14 -30.70 9.73
C TYR A 90 -14.63 -31.04 9.73
N ASN A 91 -15.36 -30.80 8.62
CA ASN A 91 -16.79 -31.04 8.47
C ASN A 91 -17.64 -30.37 9.57
N ILE A 92 -17.26 -29.16 9.98
CA ILE A 92 -17.99 -28.36 10.98
C ILE A 92 -19.01 -27.49 10.25
N THR A 93 -20.29 -27.61 10.65
CA THR A 93 -21.35 -26.72 10.16
C THR A 93 -21.27 -25.39 10.88
N LEU A 94 -20.93 -24.30 10.14
CA LEU A 94 -20.87 -22.96 10.70
C LEU A 94 -22.27 -22.40 10.91
N GLU A 95 -22.61 -22.11 12.16
CA GLU A 95 -23.78 -21.30 12.47
C GLU A 95 -23.47 -19.84 12.11
N GLU A 96 -24.20 -19.30 11.14
CA GLU A 96 -24.11 -17.91 10.79
C GLU A 96 -25.30 -17.14 11.37
N THR A 97 -25.04 -16.06 12.09
CA THR A 97 -26.09 -15.12 12.44
C THR A 97 -26.69 -14.62 11.13
N ALA A 98 -28.00 -14.81 10.97
CA ALA A 98 -28.69 -14.24 9.82
C ALA A 98 -28.38 -12.73 9.81
N LEU A 99 -27.75 -12.26 8.72
CA LEU A 99 -27.58 -10.83 8.49
C LEU A 99 -28.96 -10.18 8.53
N THR A 100 -29.08 -9.08 9.23
CA THR A 100 -30.29 -8.24 9.14
C THR A 100 -30.52 -7.85 7.67
N ASN A 101 -31.74 -7.55 7.30
CA ASN A 101 -32.03 -7.10 5.93
C ASN A 101 -31.16 -5.90 5.56
N GLN A 102 -30.92 -4.96 6.48
CA GLN A 102 -30.03 -3.82 6.28
C GLN A 102 -28.58 -4.22 6.03
N GLU A 103 -28.03 -5.20 6.77
CA GLU A 103 -26.65 -5.69 6.54
C GLU A 103 -26.52 -6.43 5.20
N LYS A 104 -27.57 -7.15 4.77
CA LYS A 104 -27.58 -7.80 3.45
C LYS A 104 -27.62 -6.74 2.33
N GLU A 105 -28.46 -5.74 2.45
CA GLU A 105 -28.57 -4.63 1.50
C GLU A 105 -27.25 -3.88 1.39
N LEU A 106 -26.64 -3.53 2.53
CA LEU A 106 -25.33 -2.86 2.55
C LEU A 106 -24.24 -3.70 1.88
N ARG A 107 -24.17 -4.99 2.17
CA ARG A 107 -23.20 -5.90 1.54
C ARG A 107 -23.42 -6.00 0.03
N THR A 108 -24.69 -6.11 -0.41
CA THR A 108 -25.03 -6.13 -1.83
C THR A 108 -24.65 -4.83 -2.51
N ALA A 109 -24.85 -3.68 -1.84
CA ALA A 109 -24.46 -2.36 -2.36
C ALA A 109 -22.92 -2.28 -2.52
N VAL A 110 -22.15 -2.70 -1.51
CA VAL A 110 -20.69 -2.72 -1.56
C VAL A 110 -20.17 -3.66 -2.68
N ASP A 111 -20.73 -4.85 -2.80
CA ASP A 111 -20.37 -5.79 -3.87
C ASP A 111 -20.68 -5.20 -5.25
N SER A 112 -21.81 -4.49 -5.40
CA SER A 112 -22.18 -3.78 -6.62
C SER A 112 -21.18 -2.65 -6.97
N MET A 113 -20.66 -1.93 -5.97
CA MET A 113 -19.62 -0.91 -6.17
C MET A 113 -18.34 -1.52 -6.74
N TYR A 114 -17.91 -2.68 -6.23
CA TYR A 114 -16.74 -3.39 -6.79
C TYR A 114 -16.97 -3.85 -8.23
N ILE A 115 -18.17 -4.32 -8.57
CA ILE A 115 -18.52 -4.70 -9.94
C ILE A 115 -18.43 -3.50 -10.88
N VAL A 116 -18.98 -2.36 -10.48
CA VAL A 116 -18.94 -1.10 -11.25
C VAL A 116 -17.49 -0.65 -11.46
N ASN A 117 -16.65 -0.65 -10.41
CA ASN A 117 -15.24 -0.26 -10.55
C ASN A 117 -14.44 -1.25 -11.43
N SER A 118 -14.69 -2.55 -11.30
CA SER A 118 -14.07 -3.54 -12.19
C SER A 118 -14.43 -3.30 -13.64
N PHE A 119 -15.70 -3.03 -13.92
CA PHE A 119 -16.16 -2.70 -15.26
C PHE A 119 -15.51 -1.39 -15.79
N ALA A 120 -15.45 -0.35 -14.96
CA ALA A 120 -14.82 0.92 -15.33
C ALA A 120 -13.32 0.73 -15.65
N LYS A 121 -12.61 -0.07 -14.84
CA LYS A 121 -11.22 -0.43 -15.08
C LYS A 121 -11.06 -1.15 -16.44
N ASP A 122 -11.87 -2.16 -16.71
CA ASP A 122 -11.82 -2.90 -17.99
C ASP A 122 -12.14 -1.99 -19.18
N HIS A 123 -13.07 -1.05 -19.02
CA HIS A 123 -13.40 -0.05 -20.02
C HIS A 123 -12.21 0.88 -20.33
N PHE A 124 -11.55 1.44 -19.29
CA PHE A 124 -10.40 2.32 -19.50
C PHE A 124 -9.18 1.57 -20.05
N VAL A 125 -8.95 0.34 -19.62
CA VAL A 125 -7.91 -0.54 -20.20
C VAL A 125 -8.20 -0.83 -21.65
N HIS A 126 -9.45 -1.19 -22.01
CA HIS A 126 -9.87 -1.39 -23.39
C HIS A 126 -9.65 -0.14 -24.24
N ASN A 127 -10.03 1.02 -23.74
CA ASN A 127 -9.81 2.30 -24.43
C ASN A 127 -8.33 2.54 -24.72
N LEU A 128 -7.44 2.27 -23.74
CA LEU A 128 -5.99 2.43 -23.91
C LEU A 128 -5.44 1.55 -25.04
N TRP A 129 -5.82 0.28 -25.07
CA TRP A 129 -5.22 -0.70 -25.96
C TRP A 129 -5.93 -0.85 -27.33
N SER A 130 -7.23 -0.52 -27.41
CA SER A 130 -8.06 -0.82 -28.59
C SER A 130 -8.52 0.42 -29.34
N ARG A 131 -8.74 1.56 -28.67
CA ARG A 131 -9.16 2.80 -29.32
C ARG A 131 -7.96 3.52 -29.94
N GLU A 132 -8.14 4.13 -31.11
CA GLU A 132 -7.09 4.89 -31.79
C GLU A 132 -6.58 6.06 -30.91
N GLU A 133 -7.50 6.82 -30.29
CA GLU A 133 -7.13 7.89 -29.38
C GLU A 133 -6.32 7.38 -28.17
N GLY A 134 -6.74 6.24 -27.58
CA GLY A 134 -6.02 5.59 -26.47
C GLY A 134 -4.61 5.20 -26.85
N LYS A 135 -4.40 4.61 -28.04
CA LYS A 135 -3.07 4.24 -28.55
C LYS A 135 -2.21 5.46 -28.84
N HIS A 136 -2.75 6.44 -29.54
CA HIS A 136 -1.97 7.60 -29.99
C HIS A 136 -1.69 8.62 -28.86
N ILE A 137 -2.54 8.72 -27.86
CA ILE A 137 -2.37 9.68 -26.76
C ILE A 137 -1.99 8.97 -25.47
N GLY A 138 -2.85 8.06 -24.97
CA GLY A 138 -2.66 7.43 -23.67
C GLY A 138 -1.45 6.50 -23.61
N LEU A 139 -1.35 5.56 -24.58
CA LEU A 139 -0.25 4.60 -24.63
C LEU A 139 1.08 5.30 -24.99
N SER A 140 1.07 6.28 -25.93
CA SER A 140 2.25 7.09 -26.25
C SER A 140 2.78 7.80 -25.02
N TYR A 141 1.91 8.41 -24.20
CA TYR A 141 2.32 9.04 -22.94
C TYR A 141 3.06 8.07 -22.00
N PHE A 142 2.55 6.85 -21.83
CA PHE A 142 3.22 5.86 -21.00
C PHE A 142 4.55 5.39 -21.59
N LYS A 143 4.61 5.24 -22.93
CA LYS A 143 5.84 4.87 -23.65
C LYS A 143 6.91 5.96 -23.61
N GLU A 144 6.53 7.23 -23.75
CA GLU A 144 7.43 8.38 -23.62
C GLU A 144 8.03 8.48 -22.22
N ARG A 145 7.29 8.01 -21.19
CA ARG A 145 7.82 7.85 -19.82
C ARG A 145 8.69 6.59 -19.64
N GLY A 146 8.89 5.82 -20.69
CA GLY A 146 9.69 4.59 -20.64
C GLY A 146 8.95 3.38 -20.06
N PHE A 147 7.64 3.44 -19.84
CA PHE A 147 6.88 2.30 -19.32
C PHE A 147 6.73 1.20 -20.37
N ARG A 148 7.09 -0.03 -19.99
CA ARG A 148 6.95 -1.23 -20.81
C ARG A 148 5.54 -1.81 -20.68
N ASP A 149 5.10 -2.61 -21.68
CA ASP A 149 3.75 -3.17 -21.69
C ASP A 149 3.43 -3.97 -20.42
N PHE A 150 4.36 -4.81 -19.96
CA PHE A 150 4.15 -5.63 -18.77
C PHE A 150 3.83 -4.83 -17.50
N ILE A 151 4.37 -3.59 -17.35
CA ILE A 151 4.10 -2.76 -16.18
C ILE A 151 2.76 -2.01 -16.35
N ILE A 152 2.43 -1.60 -17.59
CA ILE A 152 1.14 -1.00 -17.93
C ILE A 152 0.01 -2.02 -17.65
N GLU A 153 0.20 -3.27 -18.07
CA GLU A 153 -0.74 -4.38 -17.81
C GLU A 153 -0.79 -4.73 -16.32
N LYS A 154 0.35 -4.84 -15.64
CA LYS A 154 0.42 -5.17 -14.20
C LYS A 154 -0.38 -4.19 -13.33
N PHE A 155 -0.28 -2.89 -13.64
CA PHE A 155 -1.01 -1.84 -12.93
C PHE A 155 -2.37 -1.54 -13.53
N GLU A 156 -2.77 -2.27 -14.59
CA GLU A 156 -4.06 -2.15 -15.29
C GLU A 156 -4.33 -0.71 -15.75
N LEU A 157 -3.27 -0.02 -16.23
CA LEU A 157 -3.37 1.38 -16.64
C LEU A 157 -4.34 1.54 -17.81
N GLY A 158 -5.06 2.66 -17.85
CA GLY A 158 -6.11 2.88 -18.83
C GLY A 158 -6.10 4.29 -19.41
N TYR A 159 -7.10 4.55 -20.26
CA TYR A 159 -7.33 5.85 -20.85
C TYR A 159 -8.83 6.19 -20.89
N ALA A 160 -9.18 7.35 -20.40
CA ALA A 160 -10.51 7.94 -20.58
C ALA A 160 -10.45 8.88 -21.78
N VAL A 161 -11.15 8.51 -22.87
CA VAL A 161 -11.15 9.26 -24.14
C VAL A 161 -11.73 10.67 -23.97
N ASP A 162 -11.45 11.55 -24.94
CA ASP A 162 -12.03 12.91 -24.97
C ASP A 162 -13.45 12.91 -25.53
N ASP A 163 -14.28 12.01 -25.01
CA ASP A 163 -15.71 11.96 -25.26
C ASP A 163 -16.44 12.25 -23.95
N ARG A 164 -17.55 12.98 -24.06
CA ARG A 164 -18.31 13.45 -22.91
C ARG A 164 -19.07 12.32 -22.21
N ASP A 165 -19.45 11.30 -22.93
CA ASP A 165 -20.43 10.29 -22.49
C ASP A 165 -19.98 8.84 -22.84
N ASP A 166 -18.72 8.59 -23.19
CA ASP A 166 -18.19 7.29 -23.61
C ASP A 166 -18.41 6.17 -22.57
N PHE A 167 -18.06 6.44 -21.31
CA PHE A 167 -18.32 5.52 -20.20
C PHE A 167 -19.82 5.39 -19.92
N LEU A 168 -20.55 6.51 -19.87
CA LEU A 168 -22.01 6.54 -19.63
C LEU A 168 -22.77 5.69 -20.63
N GLU A 169 -22.47 5.86 -21.93
CA GLU A 169 -23.11 5.05 -22.98
C GLU A 169 -22.80 3.57 -22.82
N THR A 170 -21.54 3.23 -22.57
CA THR A 170 -21.11 1.84 -22.41
C THR A 170 -21.72 1.21 -21.15
N ALA A 171 -21.78 1.94 -20.01
CA ALA A 171 -22.41 1.52 -18.78
C ALA A 171 -23.92 1.29 -18.97
N THR A 172 -24.59 2.19 -19.71
CA THR A 172 -26.01 2.08 -20.03
C THR A 172 -26.30 0.85 -20.92
N LYS A 173 -25.51 0.64 -21.97
CA LYS A 173 -25.62 -0.55 -22.82
C LYS A 173 -25.45 -1.86 -22.05
N LYS A 174 -24.61 -1.85 -20.99
CA LYS A 174 -24.38 -3.00 -20.10
C LYS A 174 -25.34 -3.05 -18.90
N GLN A 175 -26.34 -2.17 -18.86
CA GLN A 175 -27.37 -2.13 -17.82
C GLN A 175 -26.81 -1.95 -16.39
N LEU A 176 -25.70 -1.22 -16.25
CA LEU A 176 -25.18 -0.87 -14.93
C LEU A 176 -26.10 0.15 -14.25
N ASN A 177 -26.11 0.15 -12.92
CA ASN A 177 -26.83 1.14 -12.14
C ASN A 177 -26.12 2.51 -12.27
N ILE A 178 -26.70 3.42 -13.04
CA ILE A 178 -26.13 4.73 -13.34
C ILE A 178 -26.06 5.63 -12.09
N ASP A 179 -27.00 5.51 -11.16
CA ASP A 179 -26.95 6.28 -9.92
C ASP A 179 -25.81 5.81 -9.01
N LEU A 180 -25.50 4.51 -9.03
CA LEU A 180 -24.30 3.99 -8.37
C LEU A 180 -23.02 4.52 -9.04
N CYS A 181 -22.98 4.58 -10.37
CA CYS A 181 -21.86 5.19 -11.10
C CYS A 181 -21.64 6.67 -10.73
N LYS A 182 -22.72 7.42 -10.50
CA LYS A 182 -22.65 8.81 -9.99
C LYS A 182 -22.12 8.84 -8.56
N THR A 183 -22.64 8.00 -7.69
CA THR A 183 -22.20 7.92 -6.29
C THR A 183 -20.70 7.61 -6.19
N MET A 184 -20.17 6.83 -7.13
CA MET A 184 -18.74 6.47 -7.18
C MET A 184 -17.86 7.48 -7.94
N GLY A 185 -18.45 8.53 -8.49
CA GLY A 185 -17.71 9.57 -9.23
C GLY A 185 -17.14 9.09 -10.55
N LEU A 186 -17.79 8.13 -11.20
CA LEU A 186 -17.50 7.75 -12.60
C LEU A 186 -18.33 8.61 -13.56
N ILE A 187 -19.51 8.99 -13.12
CA ILE A 187 -20.39 9.95 -13.80
C ILE A 187 -20.56 11.16 -12.88
N SER A 188 -20.44 12.35 -13.42
CA SER A 188 -20.59 13.61 -12.71
C SER A 188 -22.06 13.90 -12.34
N ALA A 189 -22.28 14.83 -11.43
CA ALA A 189 -23.63 15.29 -11.07
C ALA A 189 -24.40 15.87 -12.26
N SER A 190 -23.69 16.40 -13.28
CA SER A 190 -24.31 16.89 -14.54
C SER A 190 -24.70 15.77 -15.50
N GLY A 191 -24.45 14.50 -15.16
CA GLY A 191 -24.86 13.34 -15.93
C GLY A 191 -23.90 12.97 -17.07
N HIS A 192 -22.63 13.39 -16.99
CA HIS A 192 -21.59 13.12 -17.99
C HIS A 192 -20.40 12.44 -17.32
N ASP A 193 -19.51 11.87 -18.11
CA ASP A 193 -18.31 11.22 -17.65
C ASP A 193 -17.48 12.15 -16.75
N PHE A 194 -17.06 11.65 -15.59
CA PHE A 194 -16.22 12.42 -14.66
C PHE A 194 -14.76 12.45 -15.12
N PHE A 195 -14.25 11.34 -15.64
CA PHE A 195 -12.94 11.25 -16.22
C PHE A 195 -13.02 11.39 -17.73
N ARG A 196 -12.34 12.40 -18.29
CA ARG A 196 -12.28 12.67 -19.73
C ARG A 196 -10.91 13.19 -20.12
N ALA A 197 -10.40 12.77 -21.30
CA ALA A 197 -9.08 13.11 -21.82
C ALA A 197 -7.96 12.90 -20.75
N ARG A 198 -7.93 11.71 -20.10
CA ARG A 198 -7.01 11.42 -19.01
C ARG A 198 -6.42 10.03 -19.12
N VAL A 199 -5.14 9.90 -18.81
CA VAL A 199 -4.56 8.60 -18.49
C VAL A 199 -5.02 8.19 -17.09
N MET A 200 -5.39 6.90 -16.94
CA MET A 200 -6.08 6.37 -15.78
C MET A 200 -5.18 5.43 -14.97
N PHE A 201 -5.21 5.61 -13.66
CA PHE A 201 -4.48 4.82 -12.67
C PHE A 201 -5.49 4.14 -11.75
N PRO A 202 -5.81 2.85 -11.94
CA PRO A 202 -6.67 2.13 -11.03
C PRO A 202 -6.04 2.04 -9.64
N ILE A 203 -6.83 2.35 -8.61
CA ILE A 203 -6.40 2.30 -7.22
C ILE A 203 -6.92 0.99 -6.61
N HIS A 204 -5.99 0.11 -6.25
CA HIS A 204 -6.30 -1.18 -5.65
C HIS A 204 -6.37 -1.07 -4.13
N GLY A 205 -7.42 -1.62 -3.54
CA GLY A 205 -7.48 -1.89 -2.11
C GLY A 205 -6.52 -3.01 -1.71
N VAL A 206 -6.38 -3.28 -0.43
CA VAL A 206 -5.48 -4.34 0.10
C VAL A 206 -5.82 -5.73 -0.45
N SER A 207 -7.10 -5.98 -0.78
CA SER A 207 -7.58 -7.24 -1.39
C SER A 207 -7.27 -7.39 -2.88
N GLY A 208 -6.78 -6.34 -3.55
CA GLY A 208 -6.58 -6.32 -5.00
C GLY A 208 -7.80 -5.89 -5.81
N LYS A 209 -8.96 -5.68 -5.19
CA LYS A 209 -10.11 -5.10 -5.87
C LYS A 209 -9.89 -3.61 -6.13
N VAL A 210 -10.31 -3.11 -7.29
CA VAL A 210 -10.23 -1.68 -7.61
C VAL A 210 -11.26 -0.91 -6.79
N VAL A 211 -10.79 0.04 -6.00
CA VAL A 211 -11.62 0.87 -5.11
C VAL A 211 -11.91 2.26 -5.68
N GLY A 212 -11.08 2.73 -6.62
CA GLY A 212 -11.22 4.04 -7.25
C GLY A 212 -10.18 4.24 -8.33
N PHE A 213 -10.05 5.46 -8.81
CA PHE A 213 -9.16 5.83 -9.91
C PHE A 213 -8.48 7.18 -9.65
N GLY A 214 -7.24 7.29 -10.10
CA GLY A 214 -6.59 8.56 -10.37
C GLY A 214 -6.62 8.82 -11.88
N GLY A 215 -6.87 10.06 -12.29
CA GLY A 215 -6.87 10.47 -13.68
C GLY A 215 -5.96 11.68 -13.91
N ARG A 216 -4.91 11.54 -14.75
CA ARG A 216 -4.00 12.62 -15.10
C ARG A 216 -4.35 13.18 -16.47
N THR A 217 -4.59 14.50 -16.55
CA THR A 217 -4.74 15.19 -17.84
C THR A 217 -3.39 15.33 -18.54
N LEU A 218 -3.42 15.23 -19.86
CA LEU A 218 -2.28 15.51 -20.74
C LEU A 218 -2.36 16.91 -21.35
N SER A 219 -3.42 17.68 -21.02
CA SER A 219 -3.58 19.07 -21.46
C SER A 219 -2.55 19.98 -20.81
N SER A 220 -2.04 20.95 -21.59
CA SER A 220 -1.17 22.03 -21.13
C SER A 220 -1.93 23.18 -20.44
N ASP A 221 -3.27 23.16 -20.45
CA ASP A 221 -4.08 24.21 -19.82
C ASP A 221 -3.96 24.14 -18.30
N LYS A 222 -3.32 25.15 -17.70
CA LYS A 222 -3.13 25.26 -16.24
C LYS A 222 -4.43 25.41 -15.44
N LYS A 223 -5.55 25.70 -16.07
CA LYS A 223 -6.87 25.77 -15.42
C LYS A 223 -7.42 24.36 -15.13
N ILE A 224 -6.96 23.35 -15.84
CA ILE A 224 -7.39 21.96 -15.65
C ILE A 224 -6.47 21.31 -14.60
N PRO A 225 -7.02 20.78 -13.49
CA PRO A 225 -6.22 20.08 -12.49
C PRO A 225 -5.44 18.93 -13.13
N LYS A 226 -4.11 18.91 -12.90
CA LYS A 226 -3.20 17.91 -13.46
C LYS A 226 -3.65 16.49 -13.08
N TYR A 227 -4.03 16.29 -11.82
CA TYR A 227 -4.59 15.04 -11.31
C TYR A 227 -5.96 15.27 -10.69
N ILE A 228 -6.88 14.36 -10.93
CA ILE A 228 -8.13 14.21 -10.19
C ILE A 228 -8.26 12.76 -9.72
N ASN A 229 -8.89 12.55 -8.58
CA ASN A 229 -9.14 11.20 -8.06
C ASN A 229 -10.64 10.97 -7.93
N SER A 230 -11.06 9.71 -7.88
CA SER A 230 -12.43 9.33 -7.53
C SER A 230 -12.89 10.08 -6.28
N ILE A 231 -14.17 10.36 -6.20
CA ILE A 231 -14.79 10.88 -4.99
C ILE A 231 -14.83 9.81 -3.89
N GLU A 232 -14.91 10.21 -2.64
CA GLU A 232 -15.03 9.26 -1.53
C GLU A 232 -16.34 8.47 -1.61
N SER A 233 -16.28 7.19 -1.27
CA SER A 233 -17.42 6.25 -1.27
C SER A 233 -17.21 5.20 -0.16
N ASP A 234 -18.17 4.30 0.02
CA ASP A 234 -18.08 3.24 1.03
C ASP A 234 -16.90 2.28 0.79
N ILE A 235 -16.37 2.19 -0.44
CA ILE A 235 -15.20 1.37 -0.78
C ILE A 235 -13.92 2.17 -1.00
N TYR A 236 -13.99 3.48 -1.13
CA TYR A 236 -12.84 4.35 -1.36
C TYR A 236 -12.80 5.53 -0.39
N ASN A 237 -11.83 5.50 0.49
CA ASN A 237 -11.46 6.64 1.30
C ASN A 237 -9.96 6.91 1.11
N LYS A 238 -9.65 8.07 0.55
CA LYS A 238 -8.28 8.46 0.19
C LYS A 238 -7.32 8.41 1.38
N ARG A 239 -7.81 8.63 2.58
CA ARG A 239 -7.02 8.59 3.82
C ARG A 239 -6.62 7.18 4.24
N ASN A 240 -7.33 6.16 3.73
CA ASN A 240 -7.18 4.76 4.13
C ASN A 240 -6.54 3.89 3.03
N VAL A 241 -6.07 4.49 1.94
CA VAL A 241 -5.52 3.78 0.79
C VAL A 241 -4.12 4.28 0.49
N LEU A 242 -3.23 3.35 0.13
CA LEU A 242 -1.91 3.62 -0.42
C LEU A 242 -1.84 3.00 -1.81
N TYR A 243 -1.47 3.81 -2.80
CA TYR A 243 -1.30 3.31 -4.15
C TYR A 243 -0.12 2.32 -4.23
N GLY A 244 -0.32 1.23 -4.94
CA GLY A 244 0.69 0.18 -5.07
C GLY A 244 0.72 -0.84 -3.93
N LEU A 245 0.04 -0.60 -2.79
CA LEU A 245 0.14 -1.48 -1.60
C LEU A 245 -0.25 -2.93 -1.89
N PHE A 246 -1.24 -3.17 -2.74
CA PHE A 246 -1.62 -4.53 -3.14
C PHE A 246 -0.43 -5.30 -3.71
N PHE A 247 0.35 -4.68 -4.58
CA PHE A 247 1.53 -5.27 -5.21
C PHE A 247 2.76 -5.28 -4.30
N ALA A 248 2.82 -4.33 -3.35
CA ALA A 248 3.99 -4.11 -2.50
C ALA A 248 3.97 -4.89 -1.18
N LYS A 249 2.81 -5.38 -0.71
CA LYS A 249 2.64 -5.96 0.63
C LYS A 249 3.61 -7.10 0.94
N GLU A 250 3.81 -8.04 0.02
CA GLU A 250 4.76 -9.15 0.19
C GLU A 250 6.23 -8.69 0.05
N PRO A 251 6.59 -7.87 -0.96
CA PRO A 251 7.92 -7.25 -1.00
C PRO A 251 8.26 -6.45 0.26
N ILE A 252 7.33 -5.67 0.82
CA ILE A 252 7.55 -4.93 2.09
C ILE A 252 7.89 -5.89 3.22
N ARG A 253 7.16 -6.99 3.38
CA ARG A 253 7.46 -8.01 4.39
C ARG A 253 8.82 -8.66 4.16
N LYS A 254 9.14 -9.00 2.92
CA LYS A 254 10.39 -9.67 2.54
C LYS A 254 11.61 -8.79 2.79
N HIS A 255 11.53 -7.51 2.47
CA HIS A 255 12.62 -6.54 2.67
C HIS A 255 12.62 -5.92 4.07
N ASP A 256 11.56 -6.15 4.86
CA ASP A 256 11.30 -5.49 6.14
C ASP A 256 11.43 -3.95 6.05
N GLU A 257 11.06 -3.39 4.90
CA GLU A 257 11.11 -1.95 4.64
C GLU A 257 10.01 -1.56 3.64
N CYS A 258 9.30 -0.47 3.92
CA CYS A 258 8.38 0.18 3.01
C CYS A 258 8.98 1.47 2.47
N ILE A 259 9.07 1.61 1.16
CA ILE A 259 9.44 2.87 0.50
C ILE A 259 8.16 3.65 0.22
N LEU A 260 8.11 4.90 0.69
CA LEU A 260 7.02 5.82 0.44
C LEU A 260 7.46 6.92 -0.52
N VAL A 261 6.73 7.11 -1.60
CA VAL A 261 6.90 8.17 -2.60
C VAL A 261 5.62 8.99 -2.75
N GLU A 262 5.63 10.04 -3.59
CA GLU A 262 4.50 10.96 -3.70
C GLU A 262 3.44 10.50 -4.71
N GLY A 263 3.84 10.05 -5.89
CA GLY A 263 2.98 9.91 -7.07
C GLY A 263 2.75 8.49 -7.56
N TYR A 264 1.75 8.37 -8.44
CA TYR A 264 1.43 7.13 -9.15
C TYR A 264 2.58 6.65 -10.03
N THR A 265 3.15 7.58 -10.81
CA THR A 265 4.23 7.31 -11.76
C THR A 265 5.48 6.82 -11.07
N ASP A 266 5.79 7.36 -9.88
CA ASP A 266 6.96 6.96 -9.11
C ASP A 266 6.87 5.50 -8.67
N VAL A 267 5.70 5.09 -8.16
CA VAL A 267 5.45 3.68 -7.80
C VAL A 267 5.61 2.77 -9.01
N ILE A 268 5.02 3.13 -10.15
CA ILE A 268 5.04 2.30 -11.36
C ILE A 268 6.46 2.17 -11.89
N SER A 269 7.20 3.29 -11.95
CA SER A 269 8.58 3.35 -12.41
C SER A 269 9.50 2.50 -11.53
N LEU A 270 9.40 2.65 -10.20
CA LEU A 270 10.18 1.86 -9.26
C LEU A 270 9.84 0.36 -9.35
N HIS A 271 8.57 0.00 -9.49
CA HIS A 271 8.19 -1.39 -9.74
C HIS A 271 8.74 -1.95 -11.04
N GLN A 272 8.82 -1.13 -12.11
CA GLN A 272 9.47 -1.53 -13.37
C GLN A 272 10.97 -1.77 -13.19
N GLY A 273 11.61 -0.97 -12.32
CA GLY A 273 13.00 -1.12 -11.92
C GLY A 273 13.23 -2.22 -10.86
N GLU A 274 12.25 -3.12 -10.62
CA GLU A 274 12.32 -4.22 -9.65
C GLU A 274 12.37 -3.77 -8.17
N ILE A 275 12.17 -2.49 -7.90
CA ILE A 275 12.01 -1.95 -6.53
C ILE A 275 10.52 -2.02 -6.18
N THR A 276 10.10 -3.15 -5.60
CA THR A 276 8.67 -3.49 -5.50
C THR A 276 8.05 -3.27 -4.12
N ASN A 277 8.84 -2.92 -3.11
CA ASN A 277 8.37 -2.57 -1.76
C ASN A 277 7.97 -1.09 -1.63
N VAL A 278 7.41 -0.51 -2.69
CA VAL A 278 7.11 0.92 -2.81
C VAL A 278 5.61 1.19 -2.88
N VAL A 279 5.17 2.26 -2.20
CA VAL A 279 3.79 2.75 -2.17
C VAL A 279 3.76 4.27 -2.27
N ALA A 280 2.60 4.84 -2.63
CA ALA A 280 2.41 6.29 -2.62
C ALA A 280 1.15 6.72 -1.86
N ALA A 281 1.22 7.90 -1.21
CA ALA A 281 0.06 8.57 -0.62
C ALA A 281 -0.83 9.27 -1.66
N SER A 282 -0.34 9.46 -2.89
CA SER A 282 -1.05 9.92 -4.10
C SER A 282 -1.83 11.22 -3.94
N GLY A 283 -1.11 12.30 -3.64
CA GLY A 283 -1.65 13.67 -3.59
C GLY A 283 -2.38 14.00 -2.29
N THR A 284 -2.04 13.34 -1.19
CA THR A 284 -2.39 13.73 0.19
C THR A 284 -1.15 13.71 1.06
N SER A 285 -1.15 14.53 2.12
CA SER A 285 -0.21 14.32 3.22
C SER A 285 -0.45 12.93 3.83
N LEU A 286 0.62 12.27 4.25
CA LEU A 286 0.55 10.97 4.93
C LEU A 286 -0.42 11.03 6.13
N THR A 287 -1.25 10.01 6.29
CA THR A 287 -2.28 9.94 7.36
C THR A 287 -1.96 8.87 8.40
N HIS A 288 -2.56 8.97 9.59
CA HIS A 288 -2.45 7.93 10.62
C HIS A 288 -2.96 6.56 10.14
N GLU A 289 -3.99 6.55 9.31
CA GLU A 289 -4.59 5.34 8.76
C GLU A 289 -3.63 4.67 7.76
N GLN A 290 -2.99 5.45 6.90
CA GLN A 290 -1.97 4.96 5.97
C GLN A 290 -0.72 4.42 6.72
N ILE A 291 -0.28 5.10 7.78
CA ILE A 291 0.80 4.63 8.65
C ILE A 291 0.43 3.28 9.29
N LYS A 292 -0.79 3.14 9.81
CA LYS A 292 -1.29 1.87 10.35
C LYS A 292 -1.32 0.76 9.31
N LEU A 293 -1.62 1.08 8.05
CA LEU A 293 -1.56 0.10 6.96
C LEU A 293 -0.14 -0.39 6.73
N ILE A 294 0.86 0.50 6.64
CA ILE A 294 2.26 0.12 6.47
C ILE A 294 2.73 -0.71 7.68
N LYS A 295 2.38 -0.28 8.89
CA LYS A 295 2.81 -0.96 10.14
C LYS A 295 2.36 -2.41 10.25
N ARG A 296 1.33 -2.83 9.53
CA ARG A 296 0.92 -4.25 9.45
C ARG A 296 1.96 -5.14 8.79
N TYR A 297 2.84 -4.56 7.98
CA TYR A 297 3.81 -5.30 7.15
C TYR A 297 5.25 -5.10 7.60
N THR A 298 5.60 -3.91 8.10
CA THR A 298 6.94 -3.56 8.61
C THR A 298 6.88 -2.40 9.61
N ALA A 299 7.89 -2.33 10.48
CA ALA A 299 8.12 -1.16 11.32
C ALA A 299 9.05 -0.12 10.68
N ASN A 300 9.61 -0.39 9.49
CA ASN A 300 10.63 0.44 8.85
C ASN A 300 10.04 1.13 7.62
N ILE A 301 10.13 2.45 7.58
CA ILE A 301 9.69 3.25 6.43
C ILE A 301 10.84 4.12 5.93
N LYS A 302 11.05 4.10 4.62
CA LYS A 302 11.96 5.00 3.91
C LYS A 302 11.13 5.92 3.04
N ILE A 303 11.24 7.23 3.23
CA ILE A 303 10.48 8.23 2.49
C ILE A 303 11.43 8.93 1.53
N ILE A 304 11.07 8.91 0.25
CA ILE A 304 11.82 9.60 -0.79
C ILE A 304 11.06 10.87 -1.14
N PHE A 305 11.74 12.00 -0.99
CA PHE A 305 11.22 13.31 -1.38
C PHE A 305 11.83 13.78 -2.68
N ASP A 306 11.00 14.44 -3.48
CA ASP A 306 11.47 15.20 -4.64
C ASP A 306 12.45 16.29 -4.19
N GLY A 307 13.38 16.66 -5.06
CA GLY A 307 14.40 17.69 -4.78
C GLY A 307 13.86 19.12 -4.62
N ASP A 308 12.68 19.29 -4.00
CA ASP A 308 12.04 20.59 -3.75
C ASP A 308 12.13 20.99 -2.27
N PRO A 309 12.96 22.02 -1.93
CA PRO A 309 13.13 22.48 -0.55
C PRO A 309 11.85 22.96 0.13
N ALA A 310 10.87 23.47 -0.62
CA ALA A 310 9.60 23.93 -0.04
C ALA A 310 8.71 22.76 0.41
N GLY A 311 8.71 21.66 -0.34
CA GLY A 311 8.02 20.42 -0.01
C GLY A 311 8.55 19.77 1.26
N ILE A 312 9.86 19.81 1.48
CA ILE A 312 10.53 19.22 2.65
C ILE A 312 9.99 19.78 3.98
N LYS A 313 9.86 21.11 4.10
CA LYS A 313 9.36 21.74 5.34
C LYS A 313 7.90 21.40 5.64
N ALA A 314 7.09 21.22 4.60
CA ALA A 314 5.71 20.78 4.76
C ALA A 314 5.64 19.31 5.20
N ALA A 315 6.49 18.47 4.62
CA ALA A 315 6.60 17.05 4.93
C ALA A 315 7.08 16.79 6.36
N LEU A 316 8.08 17.51 6.85
CA LEU A 316 8.62 17.35 8.21
C LEU A 316 7.56 17.47 9.31
N ARG A 317 6.50 18.26 9.08
CA ARG A 317 5.39 18.39 10.04
C ARG A 317 4.50 17.15 10.12
N GLY A 318 4.35 16.43 9.00
CA GLY A 318 3.52 15.23 8.93
C GLY A 318 4.21 13.97 9.48
N LEU A 319 5.55 13.95 9.49
CA LEU A 319 6.32 12.75 9.83
C LEU A 319 6.38 12.43 11.33
N ASP A 320 6.09 13.40 12.20
CA ASP A 320 5.97 13.16 13.63
C ASP A 320 4.95 12.06 13.97
N MET A 321 3.90 11.92 13.12
CA MET A 321 2.90 10.85 13.26
C MET A 321 3.49 9.44 13.07
N VAL A 322 4.57 9.32 12.28
CA VAL A 322 5.24 8.04 12.06
C VAL A 322 6.02 7.63 13.31
N LEU A 323 6.65 8.59 13.99
CA LEU A 323 7.30 8.37 15.31
C LEU A 323 6.28 8.00 16.39
N GLU A 324 5.11 8.68 16.41
CA GLU A 324 4.00 8.35 17.33
C GLU A 324 3.48 6.92 17.11
N ALA A 325 3.55 6.43 15.89
CA ALA A 325 3.19 5.06 15.56
C ALA A 325 4.30 4.05 15.89
N ASP A 326 5.40 4.47 16.51
CA ASP A 326 6.54 3.63 16.89
C ASP A 326 7.17 2.92 15.68
N MET A 327 7.40 3.68 14.60
CA MET A 327 8.08 3.22 13.38
C MET A 327 9.46 3.86 13.24
N ASN A 328 10.37 3.17 12.58
CA ASN A 328 11.67 3.69 12.21
C ASN A 328 11.56 4.43 10.88
N VAL A 329 12.03 5.67 10.82
CA VAL A 329 11.88 6.54 9.65
C VAL A 329 13.24 6.94 9.11
N LYS A 330 13.50 6.61 7.86
CA LYS A 330 14.62 7.14 7.10
C LYS A 330 14.10 8.03 5.98
N LEU A 331 14.83 9.07 5.66
CA LEU A 331 14.53 10.00 4.59
C LEU A 331 15.63 9.96 3.54
N VAL A 332 15.24 10.14 2.29
CA VAL A 332 16.14 10.39 1.17
C VAL A 332 15.63 11.60 0.41
N LEU A 333 16.49 12.58 0.22
CA LEU A 333 16.22 13.71 -0.65
C LEU A 333 16.90 13.47 -1.99
N LEU A 334 16.12 13.53 -3.06
CA LEU A 334 16.68 13.46 -4.42
C LEU A 334 17.37 14.79 -4.81
N PRO A 335 18.23 14.78 -5.84
CA PRO A 335 18.82 16.00 -6.35
C PRO A 335 17.76 17.01 -6.85
N ASP A 336 18.13 18.28 -6.91
CA ASP A 336 17.26 19.36 -7.38
C ASP A 336 16.54 18.99 -8.69
N LYS A 337 15.21 19.17 -8.70
CA LYS A 337 14.30 18.92 -9.83
C LYS A 337 14.14 17.45 -10.25
N GLU A 338 14.71 16.51 -9.52
CA GLU A 338 14.49 15.09 -9.75
C GLU A 338 13.35 14.57 -8.88
N ASP A 339 12.50 13.72 -9.48
CA ASP A 339 11.56 12.83 -8.79
C ASP A 339 12.06 11.37 -8.94
N PRO A 340 11.47 10.39 -8.20
CA PRO A 340 11.90 9.00 -8.29
C PRO A 340 11.85 8.42 -9.71
N ASP A 341 10.85 8.81 -10.51
CA ASP A 341 10.67 8.38 -11.90
C ASP A 341 11.80 8.90 -12.80
N SER A 342 12.06 10.23 -12.77
CA SER A 342 13.11 10.86 -13.60
C SER A 342 14.50 10.37 -13.20
N PHE A 343 14.79 10.28 -11.90
CA PHE A 343 16.10 9.88 -11.40
C PHE A 343 16.39 8.40 -11.74
N LEU A 344 15.41 7.50 -11.59
CA LEU A 344 15.55 6.11 -11.97
C LEU A 344 15.74 5.96 -13.49
N SER A 345 14.93 6.66 -14.29
CA SER A 345 15.02 6.62 -15.75
C SER A 345 16.38 7.08 -16.27
N SER A 346 16.97 8.12 -15.67
CA SER A 346 18.24 8.69 -16.09
C SER A 346 19.46 7.88 -15.64
N ASN A 347 19.39 7.22 -14.47
CA ASN A 347 20.54 6.60 -13.83
C ASN A 347 20.50 5.07 -13.80
N GLY A 348 19.31 4.46 -13.95
CA GLY A 348 19.10 3.03 -13.81
C GLY A 348 19.00 2.56 -12.35
N THR A 349 18.53 1.33 -12.16
CA THR A 349 18.18 0.76 -10.85
C THR A 349 19.38 0.67 -9.90
N GLU A 350 20.55 0.24 -10.38
CA GLU A 350 21.74 0.03 -9.55
C GLU A 350 22.19 1.35 -8.91
N LYS A 351 22.37 2.40 -9.72
CA LYS A 351 22.76 3.73 -9.22
C LYS A 351 21.69 4.37 -8.34
N PHE A 352 20.41 4.11 -8.65
CA PHE A 352 19.31 4.57 -7.80
C PHE A 352 19.42 3.96 -6.40
N LEU A 353 19.61 2.64 -6.28
CA LEU A 353 19.75 1.95 -5.00
C LEU A 353 21.02 2.38 -4.24
N GLU A 354 22.13 2.57 -4.95
CA GLU A 354 23.37 3.10 -4.36
C GLU A 354 23.15 4.51 -3.80
N TYR A 355 22.43 5.38 -4.57
CA TYR A 355 22.10 6.72 -4.13
C TYR A 355 21.24 6.70 -2.86
N LEU A 356 20.16 5.88 -2.84
CA LEU A 356 19.32 5.73 -1.66
C LEU A 356 20.14 5.33 -0.44
N LYS A 357 20.99 4.31 -0.57
CA LYS A 357 21.83 3.80 0.53
C LYS A 357 22.84 4.82 1.04
N LYS A 358 23.41 5.63 0.14
CA LYS A 358 24.41 6.65 0.49
C LYS A 358 23.81 7.88 1.15
N ASN A 359 22.58 8.24 0.76
CA ASN A 359 21.96 9.51 1.14
C ASN A 359 20.76 9.32 2.11
N GLU A 360 20.52 8.10 2.58
CA GLU A 360 19.51 7.88 3.61
C GLU A 360 19.95 8.46 4.95
N GLU A 361 19.09 9.26 5.55
CA GLU A 361 19.31 9.90 6.85
C GLU A 361 18.14 9.58 7.78
N ASP A 362 18.42 9.37 9.06
CA ASP A 362 17.37 9.23 10.08
C ASP A 362 16.55 10.52 10.17
N PHE A 363 15.23 10.38 10.35
CA PHE A 363 14.31 11.52 10.36
C PHE A 363 14.65 12.57 11.42
N VAL A 364 15.03 12.16 12.63
CA VAL A 364 15.29 13.09 13.73
C VAL A 364 16.54 13.91 13.43
N PHE A 365 17.58 13.28 12.87
CA PHE A 365 18.81 13.97 12.47
C PHE A 365 18.59 14.89 11.28
N PHE A 366 17.88 14.42 10.26
CA PHE A 366 17.50 15.23 9.11
C PHE A 366 16.71 16.47 9.55
N LYS A 367 15.68 16.30 10.41
CA LYS A 367 14.89 17.42 10.93
C LYS A 367 15.76 18.40 11.72
N THR A 368 16.68 17.88 12.54
CA THR A 368 17.61 18.68 13.33
C THR A 368 18.49 19.54 12.43
N ARG A 369 19.13 18.94 11.41
CA ARG A 369 19.96 19.64 10.45
C ARG A 369 19.19 20.73 9.71
N VAL A 370 18.06 20.39 9.07
CA VAL A 370 17.26 21.34 8.29
C VAL A 370 16.75 22.51 9.13
N LEU A 371 16.28 22.25 10.35
CA LEU A 371 15.77 23.31 11.22
C LEU A 371 16.89 24.22 11.73
N LEU A 372 18.08 23.68 12.02
CA LEU A 372 19.21 24.47 12.52
C LEU A 372 19.86 25.29 11.41
N GLU A 373 20.00 24.76 10.18
CA GLU A 373 20.48 25.51 9.03
C GLU A 373 19.66 26.79 8.76
N ASP A 374 18.34 26.75 8.96
CA ASP A 374 17.44 27.89 8.79
C ASP A 374 17.57 28.98 9.88
N THR A 375 18.21 28.68 11.01
CA THR A 375 18.24 29.60 12.16
C THR A 375 19.37 30.63 12.04
N GLY A 376 20.43 30.35 11.29
CA GLY A 376 21.63 31.15 11.29
C GLY A 376 22.13 31.41 12.71
N ASN A 377 22.45 32.67 13.04
CA ASN A 377 22.89 33.05 14.37
C ASN A 377 21.78 33.63 15.27
N ASP A 378 20.50 33.48 14.90
CA ASP A 378 19.36 34.01 15.67
C ASP A 378 19.02 33.10 16.88
N PRO A 379 19.21 33.55 18.14
CA PRO A 379 18.95 32.72 19.32
C PRO A 379 17.46 32.34 19.47
N ILE A 380 16.55 33.21 19.02
CA ILE A 380 15.10 32.97 19.15
C ILE A 380 14.68 31.86 18.17
N LYS A 381 15.17 31.93 16.93
CA LYS A 381 14.92 30.89 15.94
C LYS A 381 15.55 29.57 16.37
N LYS A 382 16.78 29.56 16.89
CA LYS A 382 17.43 28.37 17.46
C LYS A 382 16.59 27.73 18.58
N ALA A 383 16.11 28.53 19.52
CA ALA A 383 15.24 28.04 20.60
C ALA A 383 13.94 27.40 20.05
N GLY A 384 13.34 28.01 19.01
CA GLY A 384 12.18 27.47 18.32
C GLY A 384 12.46 26.13 17.63
N ALA A 385 13.58 26.02 16.93
CA ALA A 385 14.04 24.79 16.27
C ALA A 385 14.28 23.67 17.29
N LEU A 386 15.00 23.95 18.36
CA LEU A 386 15.26 22.99 19.44
C LEU A 386 13.95 22.49 20.09
N LYS A 387 13.00 23.40 20.36
CA LYS A 387 11.68 23.02 20.88
C LYS A 387 10.95 22.06 19.94
N SER A 388 11.02 22.29 18.62
CA SER A 388 10.40 21.40 17.61
C SER A 388 11.08 20.02 17.59
N ILE A 389 12.41 19.96 17.69
CA ILE A 389 13.19 18.70 17.72
C ILE A 389 12.84 17.90 18.98
N VAL A 390 12.87 18.55 20.14
CA VAL A 390 12.51 17.92 21.44
C VAL A 390 11.08 17.40 21.41
N SER A 391 10.15 18.17 20.83
CA SER A 391 8.76 17.72 20.64
C SER A 391 8.67 16.44 19.81
N SER A 392 9.44 16.32 18.70
CA SER A 392 9.46 15.09 17.89
C SER A 392 10.06 13.91 18.67
N ILE A 393 11.17 14.12 19.36
CA ILE A 393 11.82 13.06 20.16
C ILE A 393 10.88 12.58 21.28
N SER A 394 10.11 13.49 21.89
CA SER A 394 9.15 13.14 22.96
C SER A 394 8.04 12.19 22.51
N LYS A 395 7.76 12.13 21.20
CA LYS A 395 6.74 11.23 20.61
C LYS A 395 7.22 9.79 20.48
N ILE A 396 8.52 9.55 20.59
CA ILE A 396 9.09 8.19 20.57
C ILE A 396 8.69 7.48 21.87
N SER A 397 7.93 6.38 21.75
CA SER A 397 7.43 5.63 22.90
C SER A 397 8.54 4.87 23.65
N ASP A 398 9.51 4.30 22.90
CA ASP A 398 10.66 3.58 23.45
C ASP A 398 11.61 4.53 24.18
N SER A 399 11.74 4.35 25.49
CA SER A 399 12.57 5.19 26.36
C SER A 399 14.06 5.10 26.05
N ILE A 400 14.55 3.94 25.57
CA ILE A 400 15.96 3.74 25.21
C ILE A 400 16.26 4.48 23.91
N LYS A 401 15.44 4.29 22.89
CA LYS A 401 15.56 5.04 21.61
C LYS A 401 15.50 6.54 21.90
N ARG A 402 14.53 7.00 22.67
CA ARG A 402 14.38 8.41 23.03
C ARG A 402 15.63 8.99 23.70
N ALA A 403 16.21 8.27 24.67
CA ALA A 403 17.43 8.69 25.35
C ALA A 403 18.64 8.78 24.38
N LEU A 404 18.76 7.82 23.44
CA LEU A 404 19.81 7.85 22.42
C LEU A 404 19.67 9.05 21.48
N TYR A 405 18.46 9.36 21.00
CA TYR A 405 18.22 10.54 20.15
C TYR A 405 18.52 11.84 20.88
N ILE A 406 18.12 11.99 22.16
CA ILE A 406 18.44 13.18 22.97
C ILE A 406 19.96 13.35 23.03
N ARG A 407 20.68 12.28 23.37
CA ARG A 407 22.15 12.33 23.48
C ARG A 407 22.83 12.70 22.17
N GLN A 408 22.40 12.08 21.07
CA GLN A 408 23.00 12.34 19.76
C GLN A 408 22.69 13.74 19.23
N CYS A 409 21.45 14.22 19.36
CA CYS A 409 21.09 15.57 18.95
C CYS A 409 21.80 16.66 19.77
N ALA A 410 22.11 16.40 21.06
CA ALA A 410 22.82 17.33 21.93
C ALA A 410 24.28 17.59 21.52
N ILE A 411 24.92 16.67 20.76
CA ILE A 411 26.30 16.79 20.28
C ILE A 411 26.38 17.28 18.81
N MET A 412 25.25 17.45 18.15
CA MET A 412 25.25 18.03 16.80
C MET A 412 25.65 19.52 16.89
N PRO A 413 26.49 20.01 15.96
CA PRO A 413 26.88 21.40 15.96
C PRO A 413 25.66 22.30 15.73
N VAL A 414 25.42 23.22 16.66
CA VAL A 414 24.30 24.18 16.68
C VAL A 414 24.74 25.53 16.13
#